data_8d3716a81a1467235eb06f4637a8879b
#
_entry.id   8d3716a81a1467235eb06f4637a8879b
#
_cell.length_a   1.000
_cell.length_b   1.000
_cell.length_c   1.000
_cell.angle_alpha   90.00
_cell.angle_beta   90.00
_cell.angle_gamma   90.00
#
_symmetry.space_group_name_H-M   'P 1'
#
loop_
_entity.id
_entity.type
_entity.pdbx_description
1 polymer ?
#
loop_
_entity_poly.entity_id
_entity_poly.type
_entity_poly.pdbx_seq_one_letter_code
_entity_poly.pdbx_strand_id
1 'polypeptide(L)'
;MSQHLRLLIEYDGRPYYGWQRQDGQPTVQGALERAAAKLDGQPVVVQGAGRTDAGVHATGQVAHLTLQKPRPVRKLCDALNYHLRPDPVAVLAVEEVDESFHARFDATGRAYRYIIQTRRAHLTFDRGLIWRIPFEIDVHAMQEAANYLIGEHDFSTFRDAACQAKSPVKTLDTLEVFRLADRVEITTTARSFLHRQVRSITGSLVEVGRGMREPAWMKEILEARDRTACGPVAPADGLYLERVMYGDED
;
A
#
# COMPACT_ATOMS: atom_id res chain seq x y z
N MET A 1 -5.68 -29.88 -16.45
CA MET A 1 -4.90 -28.67 -16.73
C MET A 1 -5.11 -27.75 -15.55
N SER A 2 -4.07 -27.06 -15.07
CA SER A 2 -4.18 -26.03 -14.04
C SER A 2 -4.72 -24.74 -14.64
N GLN A 3 -5.23 -23.83 -13.80
CA GLN A 3 -5.76 -22.54 -14.22
C GLN A 3 -5.03 -21.44 -13.45
N HIS A 4 -4.27 -20.59 -14.15
CA HIS A 4 -3.52 -19.49 -13.57
C HIS A 4 -4.32 -18.21 -13.62
N LEU A 5 -4.45 -17.53 -12.47
CA LEU A 5 -5.41 -16.44 -12.28
C LEU A 5 -4.73 -15.21 -11.70
N ARG A 6 -5.06 -14.04 -12.26
CA ARG A 6 -4.80 -12.70 -11.71
C ARG A 6 -6.05 -12.23 -10.97
N LEU A 7 -5.87 -11.70 -9.78
CA LEU A 7 -6.93 -11.15 -8.94
C LEU A 7 -6.70 -9.67 -8.70
N LEU A 8 -7.72 -8.83 -8.86
CA LEU A 8 -7.78 -7.47 -8.33
C LEU A 8 -8.51 -7.51 -6.99
N ILE A 9 -7.93 -6.91 -5.95
CA ILE A 9 -8.36 -7.12 -4.56
C ILE A 9 -8.39 -5.79 -3.81
N GLU A 10 -9.46 -5.58 -3.03
CA GLU A 10 -9.51 -4.54 -2.00
C GLU A 10 -9.60 -5.15 -0.61
N TYR A 11 -9.11 -4.44 0.41
CA TYR A 11 -9.25 -4.86 1.80
C TYR A 11 -9.11 -3.70 2.80
N ASP A 12 -9.84 -3.84 3.89
CA ASP A 12 -9.62 -3.09 5.12
C ASP A 12 -8.51 -3.77 5.94
N GLY A 13 -7.38 -3.08 6.09
CA GLY A 13 -6.20 -3.64 6.76
C GLY A 13 -6.29 -3.75 8.27
N ARG A 14 -7.27 -3.09 8.93
CA ARG A 14 -7.35 -2.97 10.40
C ARG A 14 -7.29 -4.29 11.17
N PRO A 15 -7.99 -5.37 10.78
CA PRO A 15 -7.92 -6.63 11.51
C PRO A 15 -6.71 -7.49 11.16
N TYR A 16 -5.82 -7.03 10.27
CA TYR A 16 -4.73 -7.84 9.73
C TYR A 16 -3.35 -7.35 10.18
N TYR A 17 -2.48 -8.31 10.42
CA TYR A 17 -1.04 -8.10 10.62
C TYR A 17 -0.30 -7.89 9.29
N GLY A 18 -0.98 -7.22 8.33
CA GLY A 18 -0.51 -6.92 6.99
C GLY A 18 -0.87 -7.99 5.96
N TRP A 19 -0.24 -7.85 4.78
CA TRP A 19 -0.47 -8.76 3.67
C TRP A 19 0.08 -10.17 3.91
N GLN A 20 1.38 -10.24 4.23
CA GLN A 20 2.14 -11.50 4.21
C GLN A 20 1.70 -12.48 5.31
N ARG A 21 1.46 -13.73 4.92
CA ARG A 21 1.15 -14.82 5.88
C ARG A 21 2.23 -14.93 6.96
N GLN A 22 1.79 -15.01 8.20
CA GLN A 22 2.58 -15.19 9.41
C GLN A 22 1.86 -16.22 10.29
N ASP A 23 2.64 -17.06 10.96
CA ASP A 23 2.09 -18.10 11.81
C ASP A 23 1.32 -17.49 13.01
N GLY A 24 0.10 -17.98 13.22
CA GLY A 24 -0.75 -17.56 14.34
C GLY A 24 -1.36 -16.17 14.19
N GLN A 25 -1.14 -15.44 13.09
CA GLN A 25 -1.68 -14.09 12.91
C GLN A 25 -2.66 -14.00 11.72
N PRO A 26 -3.77 -13.25 11.85
CA PRO A 26 -4.65 -12.96 10.72
C PRO A 26 -3.93 -12.07 9.70
N THR A 27 -3.92 -12.49 8.43
CA THR A 27 -3.30 -11.77 7.32
C THR A 27 -4.18 -11.83 6.09
N VAL A 28 -4.07 -10.84 5.18
CA VAL A 28 -4.85 -10.79 3.96
C VAL A 28 -4.56 -11.99 3.06
N GLN A 29 -3.28 -12.33 2.87
CA GLN A 29 -2.85 -13.52 2.12
C GLN A 29 -3.46 -14.80 2.70
N GLY A 30 -3.45 -14.96 4.02
CA GLY A 30 -4.05 -16.13 4.67
C GLY A 30 -5.56 -16.23 4.47
N ALA A 31 -6.28 -15.10 4.45
CA ALA A 31 -7.72 -15.08 4.15
C ALA A 31 -7.99 -15.54 2.71
N LEU A 32 -7.24 -15.02 1.74
CA LEU A 32 -7.35 -15.41 0.33
C LEU A 32 -6.99 -16.90 0.10
N GLU A 33 -5.92 -17.38 0.73
CA GLU A 33 -5.50 -18.78 0.64
C GLU A 33 -6.55 -19.73 1.21
N ARG A 34 -7.19 -19.39 2.35
CA ARG A 34 -8.31 -20.17 2.90
C ARG A 34 -9.51 -20.21 1.94
N ALA A 35 -9.87 -19.07 1.33
CA ALA A 35 -10.97 -19.00 0.37
C ALA A 35 -10.67 -19.82 -0.90
N ALA A 36 -9.48 -19.68 -1.46
CA ALA A 36 -9.04 -20.42 -2.64
C ALA A 36 -8.97 -21.93 -2.39
N ALA A 37 -8.47 -22.34 -1.22
CA ALA A 37 -8.41 -23.76 -0.84
C ALA A 37 -9.79 -24.42 -0.76
N LYS A 38 -10.83 -23.70 -0.32
CA LYS A 38 -12.22 -24.22 -0.34
C LYS A 38 -12.73 -24.44 -1.75
N LEU A 39 -12.28 -23.64 -2.72
CA LEU A 39 -12.65 -23.82 -4.14
C LEU A 39 -11.89 -24.97 -4.78
N ASP A 40 -10.60 -25.08 -4.53
CA ASP A 40 -9.74 -26.08 -5.16
C ASP A 40 -9.78 -27.45 -4.47
N GLY A 41 -10.12 -27.45 -3.16
CA GLY A 41 -10.15 -28.65 -2.32
C GLY A 41 -8.79 -29.08 -1.82
N GLN A 42 -7.77 -28.23 -1.98
CA GLN A 42 -6.40 -28.40 -1.50
C GLN A 42 -5.75 -27.06 -1.21
N PRO A 43 -4.62 -26.98 -0.50
CA PRO A 43 -3.91 -25.74 -0.25
C PRO A 43 -3.54 -25.01 -1.55
N VAL A 44 -3.80 -23.71 -1.59
CA VAL A 44 -3.45 -22.82 -2.70
C VAL A 44 -2.56 -21.71 -2.17
N VAL A 45 -1.48 -21.43 -2.87
CA VAL A 45 -0.58 -20.31 -2.55
C VAL A 45 -1.02 -19.07 -3.32
N VAL A 46 -1.18 -17.95 -2.61
CA VAL A 46 -1.51 -16.64 -3.19
C VAL A 46 -0.28 -15.74 -3.11
N GLN A 47 0.13 -15.18 -4.24
CA GLN A 47 1.29 -14.28 -4.30
C GLN A 47 0.87 -12.86 -4.70
N GLY A 48 1.08 -11.88 -3.81
CA GLY A 48 0.71 -10.48 -4.04
C GLY A 48 1.80 -9.68 -4.75
N ALA A 49 1.37 -8.61 -5.44
CA ALA A 49 2.26 -7.67 -6.13
C ALA A 49 3.13 -6.85 -5.16
N GLY A 50 2.63 -6.60 -3.95
CA GLY A 50 3.34 -5.87 -2.91
C GLY A 50 2.88 -6.31 -1.52
N ARG A 51 3.78 -6.17 -0.53
CA ARG A 51 3.42 -6.35 0.87
C ARG A 51 2.93 -5.02 1.42
N THR A 52 1.87 -5.05 2.22
CA THR A 52 1.41 -3.93 3.04
C THR A 52 1.67 -4.23 4.51
N ASP A 53 1.96 -3.21 5.30
CA ASP A 53 2.17 -3.33 6.75
C ASP A 53 0.85 -3.66 7.47
N ALA A 54 0.95 -4.03 8.76
CA ALA A 54 -0.20 -4.17 9.63
C ALA A 54 -1.05 -2.88 9.63
N GLY A 55 -2.36 -3.03 9.47
CA GLY A 55 -3.31 -1.92 9.45
C GLY A 55 -3.40 -1.14 8.13
N VAL A 56 -2.49 -1.35 7.17
CA VAL A 56 -2.52 -0.67 5.86
C VAL A 56 -3.59 -1.29 4.96
N HIS A 57 -4.34 -0.43 4.28
CA HIS A 57 -5.44 -0.80 3.38
C HIS A 57 -4.97 -0.99 1.94
N ALA A 58 -5.86 -1.51 1.10
CA ALA A 58 -5.72 -1.45 -0.35
C ALA A 58 -7.08 -1.31 -1.01
N THR A 59 -7.12 -0.55 -2.11
CA THR A 59 -8.24 -0.47 -3.05
C THR A 59 -7.92 -1.11 -4.40
N GLY A 60 -6.64 -1.47 -4.63
CA GLY A 60 -6.18 -2.03 -5.90
C GLY A 60 -4.94 -2.92 -5.76
N GLN A 61 -4.91 -3.80 -4.74
CA GLN A 61 -3.89 -4.84 -4.67
C GLN A 61 -4.09 -5.87 -5.78
N VAL A 62 -3.01 -6.36 -6.36
CA VAL A 62 -3.05 -7.48 -7.32
C VAL A 62 -2.35 -8.69 -6.75
N ALA A 63 -2.93 -9.87 -6.97
CA ALA A 63 -2.31 -11.14 -6.64
C ALA A 63 -2.54 -12.15 -7.75
N HIS A 64 -1.72 -13.21 -7.76
CA HIS A 64 -1.98 -14.38 -8.61
C HIS A 64 -2.03 -15.66 -7.78
N LEU A 65 -2.70 -16.64 -8.31
CA LEU A 65 -2.78 -17.99 -7.79
C LEU A 65 -3.02 -19.00 -8.92
N THR A 66 -2.80 -20.29 -8.65
CA THR A 66 -3.09 -21.37 -9.58
C THR A 66 -4.05 -22.36 -8.94
N LEU A 67 -5.19 -22.60 -9.60
CA LEU A 67 -6.13 -23.67 -9.25
C LEU A 67 -5.81 -24.94 -10.04
N GLN A 68 -5.87 -26.10 -9.36
CA GLN A 68 -5.73 -27.39 -10.02
C GLN A 68 -7.06 -27.88 -10.61
N LYS A 69 -8.19 -27.35 -10.14
CA LYS A 69 -9.52 -27.63 -10.65
C LYS A 69 -10.06 -26.42 -11.42
N PRO A 70 -9.90 -26.37 -12.76
CA PRO A 70 -10.39 -25.25 -13.56
C PRO A 70 -11.89 -25.01 -13.38
N ARG A 71 -12.28 -23.74 -13.35
CA ARG A 71 -13.66 -23.29 -13.20
C ARG A 71 -13.95 -22.14 -14.16
N PRO A 72 -15.22 -21.92 -14.54
CA PRO A 72 -15.58 -20.76 -15.34
C PRO A 72 -15.20 -19.46 -14.63
N VAL A 73 -14.31 -18.65 -15.23
CA VAL A 73 -13.76 -17.40 -14.66
C VAL A 73 -14.86 -16.49 -14.12
N ARG A 74 -15.98 -16.34 -14.87
CA ARG A 74 -17.14 -15.53 -14.48
C ARG A 74 -17.75 -15.88 -13.11
N LYS A 75 -17.53 -17.12 -12.61
CA LYS A 75 -18.05 -17.59 -11.31
C LYS A 75 -17.02 -17.48 -10.19
N LEU A 76 -15.74 -17.29 -10.52
CA LEU A 76 -14.66 -17.32 -9.54
C LEU A 76 -14.70 -16.12 -8.59
N CYS A 77 -15.02 -14.93 -9.11
CA CYS A 77 -15.14 -13.72 -8.29
C CYS A 77 -16.20 -13.92 -7.18
N ASP A 78 -17.41 -14.34 -7.55
CA ASP A 78 -18.49 -14.57 -6.58
C ASP A 78 -18.15 -15.69 -5.60
N ALA A 79 -17.55 -16.78 -6.08
CA ALA A 79 -17.19 -17.92 -5.25
C ALA A 79 -16.08 -17.59 -4.24
N LEU A 80 -15.05 -16.83 -4.63
CA LEU A 80 -14.02 -16.35 -3.73
C LEU A 80 -14.63 -15.42 -2.68
N ASN A 81 -15.44 -14.45 -3.08
CA ASN A 81 -16.10 -13.51 -2.18
C ASN A 81 -17.09 -14.20 -1.21
N TYR A 82 -17.75 -15.26 -1.64
CA TYR A 82 -18.58 -16.08 -0.75
C TYR A 82 -17.76 -16.72 0.37
N HIS A 83 -16.57 -17.24 0.06
CA HIS A 83 -15.69 -17.89 1.02
C HIS A 83 -14.83 -16.93 1.84
N LEU A 84 -14.68 -15.68 1.42
CA LEU A 84 -14.00 -14.63 2.17
C LEU A 84 -14.84 -14.09 3.33
N ARG A 85 -16.17 -14.17 3.26
CA ARG A 85 -17.03 -13.68 4.36
C ARG A 85 -16.77 -14.42 5.66
N PRO A 86 -16.71 -13.72 6.81
CA PRO A 86 -16.94 -12.29 7.04
C PRO A 86 -15.66 -11.43 6.97
N ASP A 87 -14.56 -11.94 6.46
CA ASP A 87 -13.29 -11.20 6.32
C ASP A 87 -13.50 -9.93 5.48
N PRO A 88 -12.98 -8.75 5.89
CA PRO A 88 -13.09 -7.50 5.12
C PRO A 88 -12.07 -7.46 3.97
N VAL A 89 -12.14 -8.44 3.09
CA VAL A 89 -11.38 -8.61 1.86
C VAL A 89 -12.36 -8.93 0.74
N ALA A 90 -12.25 -8.24 -0.38
CA ALA A 90 -13.06 -8.52 -1.56
C ALA A 90 -12.17 -8.69 -2.81
N VAL A 91 -12.52 -9.67 -3.63
CA VAL A 91 -11.99 -9.84 -4.98
C VAL A 91 -12.88 -9.05 -5.93
N LEU A 92 -12.34 -8.02 -6.58
CA LEU A 92 -13.07 -7.12 -7.48
C LEU A 92 -13.14 -7.68 -8.90
N ALA A 93 -12.06 -8.33 -9.35
CA ALA A 93 -11.96 -8.96 -10.66
C ALA A 93 -11.09 -10.21 -10.61
N VAL A 94 -11.37 -11.14 -11.50
CA VAL A 94 -10.59 -12.36 -11.75
C VAL A 94 -10.37 -12.49 -13.25
N GLU A 95 -9.14 -12.71 -13.64
CA GLU A 95 -8.73 -12.94 -15.03
C GLU A 95 -7.89 -14.21 -15.12
N GLU A 96 -8.07 -14.98 -16.19
CA GLU A 96 -7.16 -16.05 -16.53
C GLU A 96 -6.00 -15.48 -17.31
N VAL A 97 -4.78 -15.78 -16.87
CA VAL A 97 -3.54 -15.22 -17.43
C VAL A 97 -2.59 -16.35 -17.81
N ASP A 98 -1.56 -16.00 -18.57
CA ASP A 98 -0.49 -16.95 -18.94
C ASP A 98 0.22 -17.48 -17.67
N GLU A 99 0.66 -18.73 -17.71
CA GLU A 99 1.35 -19.39 -16.59
C GLU A 99 2.65 -18.68 -16.18
N SER A 100 3.24 -17.87 -17.06
CA SER A 100 4.43 -17.06 -16.79
C SER A 100 4.14 -15.79 -15.98
N PHE A 101 2.86 -15.35 -15.92
CA PHE A 101 2.50 -14.12 -15.22
C PHE A 101 2.84 -14.19 -13.72
N HIS A 102 3.52 -13.16 -13.23
CA HIS A 102 3.86 -13.05 -11.82
C HIS A 102 3.50 -11.66 -11.26
N ALA A 103 2.48 -11.59 -10.40
CA ALA A 103 1.94 -10.33 -9.88
C ALA A 103 2.99 -9.35 -9.33
N ARG A 104 4.10 -9.84 -8.76
CA ARG A 104 5.14 -8.99 -8.18
C ARG A 104 6.21 -8.56 -9.19
N PHE A 105 6.66 -9.49 -10.04
CA PHE A 105 7.85 -9.28 -10.87
C PHE A 105 7.52 -8.60 -12.19
N ASP A 106 6.31 -8.82 -12.72
CA ASP A 106 5.84 -8.18 -13.94
C ASP A 106 5.25 -6.78 -13.69
N ALA A 107 5.02 -6.43 -12.42
CA ALA A 107 4.52 -5.11 -12.09
C ALA A 107 5.56 -4.02 -12.36
N THR A 108 5.19 -3.04 -13.20
CA THR A 108 5.99 -1.89 -13.61
C THR A 108 5.94 -0.75 -12.60
N GLY A 109 4.84 -0.62 -11.84
CA GLY A 109 4.67 0.43 -10.85
C GLY A 109 3.67 0.09 -9.74
N ARG A 110 3.68 0.91 -8.68
CA ARG A 110 2.69 0.93 -7.58
C ARG A 110 2.33 2.36 -7.29
N ALA A 111 1.03 2.59 -7.06
CA ALA A 111 0.51 3.87 -6.58
C ALA A 111 0.00 3.70 -5.16
N TYR A 112 0.35 4.65 -4.31
CA TYR A 112 -0.15 4.76 -2.95
C TYR A 112 -0.85 6.09 -2.75
N ARG A 113 -1.90 6.07 -1.93
CA ARG A 113 -2.59 7.25 -1.44
C ARG A 113 -2.58 7.25 0.08
N TYR A 114 -2.30 8.39 0.67
CA TYR A 114 -2.40 8.62 2.10
C TYR A 114 -3.41 9.73 2.39
N ILE A 115 -4.38 9.48 3.28
CA ILE A 115 -5.49 10.40 3.57
C ILE A 115 -5.35 10.93 4.99
N ILE A 116 -5.37 12.27 5.10
CA ILE A 116 -5.33 13.02 6.36
C ILE A 116 -6.60 13.84 6.49
N GLN A 117 -7.20 13.86 7.68
CA GLN A 117 -8.32 14.72 8.04
C GLN A 117 -7.86 15.77 9.03
N THR A 118 -7.90 17.06 8.66
CA THR A 118 -7.53 18.18 9.55
C THR A 118 -8.76 18.72 10.27
N ARG A 119 -9.03 18.24 11.49
CA ARG A 119 -10.11 18.77 12.34
C ARG A 119 -9.89 18.47 13.82
N ARG A 120 -10.39 19.34 14.71
CA ARG A 120 -10.26 19.15 16.17
C ARG A 120 -11.13 17.99 16.69
N ALA A 121 -12.35 17.83 16.15
CA ALA A 121 -13.24 16.76 16.56
C ALA A 121 -12.66 15.36 16.16
N HIS A 122 -12.89 14.35 16.98
CA HIS A 122 -12.54 12.97 16.66
C HIS A 122 -13.33 12.45 15.46
N LEU A 123 -12.79 11.40 14.81
CA LEU A 123 -13.47 10.69 13.73
C LEU A 123 -14.54 9.76 14.28
N THR A 124 -15.65 9.67 13.55
CA THR A 124 -16.75 8.72 13.82
C THR A 124 -16.82 7.66 12.72
N PHE A 125 -17.15 8.06 11.49
CA PHE A 125 -17.32 7.14 10.36
C PHE A 125 -16.00 6.62 9.81
N ASP A 126 -15.02 7.51 9.59
CA ASP A 126 -13.71 7.15 8.97
C ASP A 126 -12.66 6.74 10.00
N ARG A 127 -13.09 6.34 11.20
CA ARG A 127 -12.20 5.91 12.27
C ARG A 127 -11.38 4.67 11.86
N GLY A 128 -10.05 4.82 11.91
CA GLY A 128 -9.12 3.77 11.50
C GLY A 128 -8.98 3.60 9.97
N LEU A 129 -9.58 4.51 9.19
CA LEU A 129 -9.49 4.54 7.72
C LEU A 129 -8.72 5.77 7.21
N ILE A 130 -8.57 6.80 8.04
CA ILE A 130 -7.80 8.02 7.72
C ILE A 130 -7.08 8.52 8.97
N TRP A 131 -5.99 9.24 8.78
CA TRP A 131 -5.25 9.84 9.88
C TRP A 131 -5.83 11.20 10.26
N ARG A 132 -6.36 11.33 11.48
CA ARG A 132 -6.84 12.61 11.98
C ARG A 132 -5.70 13.41 12.62
N ILE A 133 -5.55 14.65 12.17
CA ILE A 133 -4.66 15.66 12.75
C ILE A 133 -5.53 16.79 13.32
N PRO A 134 -5.36 17.18 14.63
CA PRO A 134 -6.26 18.13 15.29
C PRO A 134 -5.94 19.62 15.01
N PHE A 135 -5.13 19.91 14.02
CA PHE A 135 -4.68 21.24 13.62
C PHE A 135 -4.59 21.34 12.09
N GLU A 136 -4.57 22.59 11.59
CA GLU A 136 -4.32 22.84 10.17
C GLU A 136 -2.88 22.58 9.80
N ILE A 137 -2.68 22.16 8.55
CA ILE A 137 -1.37 21.92 7.94
C ILE A 137 -1.26 22.70 6.63
N ASP A 138 -0.08 23.25 6.37
CA ASP A 138 0.24 23.96 5.14
C ASP A 138 0.59 22.97 4.03
N VAL A 139 -0.34 22.80 3.10
CA VAL A 139 -0.21 21.89 1.96
C VAL A 139 0.83 22.40 0.95
N HIS A 140 1.00 23.72 0.81
CA HIS A 140 1.99 24.29 -0.09
C HIS A 140 3.40 24.01 0.41
N ALA A 141 3.67 24.22 1.69
CA ALA A 141 4.95 23.89 2.31
C ALA A 141 5.25 22.39 2.21
N MET A 142 4.22 21.53 2.40
CA MET A 142 4.36 20.07 2.22
C MET A 142 4.70 19.72 0.78
N GLN A 143 4.06 20.34 -0.23
CA GLN A 143 4.36 20.08 -1.64
C GLN A 143 5.77 20.57 -2.01
N GLU A 144 6.18 21.73 -1.54
CA GLU A 144 7.56 22.22 -1.73
C GLU A 144 8.58 21.21 -1.19
N ALA A 145 8.35 20.69 0.03
CA ALA A 145 9.16 19.67 0.65
C ALA A 145 9.15 18.35 -0.13
N ALA A 146 7.99 17.93 -0.64
CA ALA A 146 7.83 16.70 -1.42
C ALA A 146 8.66 16.73 -2.72
N ASN A 147 8.79 17.87 -3.35
CA ASN A 147 9.54 18.03 -4.61
C ASN A 147 11.02 17.63 -4.49
N TYR A 148 11.62 17.72 -3.29
CA TYR A 148 13.00 17.27 -3.06
C TYR A 148 13.17 15.75 -3.12
N LEU A 149 12.08 14.97 -3.04
CA LEU A 149 12.10 13.51 -3.02
C LEU A 149 11.79 12.87 -4.39
N ILE A 150 11.36 13.67 -5.38
CA ILE A 150 11.04 13.17 -6.73
C ILE A 150 12.34 12.83 -7.45
N GLY A 151 12.34 11.71 -8.18
CA GLY A 151 13.51 11.20 -8.88
C GLY A 151 14.22 10.06 -8.14
N GLU A 152 15.42 9.73 -8.62
CA GLU A 152 16.24 8.66 -8.05
C GLU A 152 17.08 9.15 -6.88
N HIS A 153 16.86 8.58 -5.72
CA HIS A 153 17.56 8.92 -4.48
C HIS A 153 17.85 7.70 -3.62
N ASP A 154 18.79 7.86 -2.70
CA ASP A 154 19.01 6.94 -1.58
C ASP A 154 18.03 7.26 -0.44
N PHE A 155 17.01 6.42 -0.26
CA PHE A 155 15.97 6.56 0.75
C PHE A 155 16.30 5.87 2.08
N SER A 156 17.57 5.72 2.45
CA SER A 156 17.99 5.10 3.73
C SER A 156 17.33 5.76 4.93
N THR A 157 17.18 7.08 4.94
CA THR A 157 16.48 7.84 5.99
C THR A 157 15.02 7.40 6.16
N PHE A 158 14.34 7.10 5.09
CA PHE A 158 12.91 6.72 5.10
C PHE A 158 12.68 5.22 5.17
N ARG A 159 13.74 4.43 5.26
CA ARG A 159 13.72 2.97 5.29
C ARG A 159 13.54 2.46 6.71
N ASP A 160 12.65 1.49 6.91
CA ASP A 160 12.56 0.76 8.19
C ASP A 160 13.78 -0.14 8.41
N ALA A 161 14.22 -0.27 9.67
CA ALA A 161 15.37 -1.12 10.02
C ALA A 161 15.16 -2.59 9.65
N ALA A 162 13.92 -3.09 9.67
CA ALA A 162 13.56 -4.46 9.29
C ALA A 162 13.40 -4.65 7.76
N CYS A 163 13.70 -3.63 6.95
CA CYS A 163 13.53 -3.69 5.50
C CYS A 163 14.51 -4.67 4.84
N GLN A 164 13.98 -5.65 4.12
CA GLN A 164 14.75 -6.70 3.42
C GLN A 164 15.24 -6.29 2.01
N ALA A 165 14.95 -5.05 1.55
CA ALA A 165 15.40 -4.61 0.23
C ALA A 165 16.93 -4.54 0.15
N LYS A 166 17.51 -5.06 -0.93
CA LYS A 166 18.97 -5.08 -1.15
C LYS A 166 19.56 -3.68 -1.31
N SER A 167 18.83 -2.77 -1.98
CA SER A 167 19.27 -1.40 -2.22
C SER A 167 18.26 -0.41 -1.63
N PRO A 168 18.71 0.65 -0.94
CA PRO A 168 17.87 1.76 -0.50
C PRO A 168 17.56 2.74 -1.64
N VAL A 169 18.24 2.65 -2.78
CA VAL A 169 18.03 3.53 -3.92
C VAL A 169 16.70 3.17 -4.60
N LYS A 170 15.84 4.18 -4.76
CA LYS A 170 14.53 4.13 -5.42
C LYS A 170 14.32 5.37 -6.26
N THR A 171 13.46 5.23 -7.27
CA THR A 171 12.94 6.37 -8.03
C THR A 171 11.50 6.60 -7.61
N LEU A 172 11.18 7.77 -7.09
CA LEU A 172 9.80 8.22 -6.96
C LEU A 172 9.44 8.95 -8.26
N ASP A 173 8.44 8.42 -8.97
CA ASP A 173 7.98 9.00 -10.23
C ASP A 173 7.12 10.23 -9.95
N THR A 174 6.25 10.15 -8.93
CA THR A 174 5.42 11.26 -8.45
C THR A 174 5.36 11.29 -6.92
N LEU A 175 5.18 12.48 -6.36
CA LEU A 175 4.81 12.69 -4.96
C LEU A 175 4.04 14.02 -4.88
N GLU A 176 2.73 13.93 -4.77
CA GLU A 176 1.83 15.07 -4.81
C GLU A 176 1.08 15.22 -3.49
N VAL A 177 0.94 16.45 -3.02
CA VAL A 177 0.21 16.81 -1.81
C VAL A 177 -0.84 17.83 -2.18
N PHE A 178 -2.11 17.53 -1.94
CA PHE A 178 -3.19 18.45 -2.28
C PHE A 178 -4.32 18.40 -1.25
N ARG A 179 -5.13 19.46 -1.22
CA ARG A 179 -6.30 19.56 -0.37
C ARG A 179 -7.56 19.24 -1.15
N LEU A 180 -8.34 18.30 -0.64
CA LEU A 180 -9.65 17.96 -1.16
C LEU A 180 -10.70 18.18 -0.06
N ALA A 181 -11.43 19.28 -0.12
CA ALA A 181 -12.34 19.75 0.93
C ALA A 181 -11.62 19.88 2.30
N ASP A 182 -12.05 19.14 3.30
CA ASP A 182 -11.46 19.11 4.66
C ASP A 182 -10.41 18.01 4.83
N ARG A 183 -10.00 17.35 3.73
CA ARG A 183 -8.94 16.33 3.70
C ARG A 183 -7.70 16.84 3.00
N VAL A 184 -6.56 16.29 3.39
CA VAL A 184 -5.31 16.41 2.66
C VAL A 184 -4.94 15.01 2.18
N GLU A 185 -4.67 14.91 0.91
CA GLU A 185 -4.25 13.66 0.28
C GLU A 185 -2.80 13.78 -0.21
N ILE A 186 -2.07 12.69 -0.04
CA ILE A 186 -0.71 12.53 -0.54
C ILE A 186 -0.74 11.32 -1.46
N THR A 187 -0.44 11.52 -2.74
CA THR A 187 -0.32 10.44 -3.72
C THR A 187 1.13 10.27 -4.15
N THR A 188 1.54 9.04 -4.40
CA THR A 188 2.91 8.75 -4.84
C THR A 188 2.94 7.50 -5.70
N THR A 189 3.77 7.55 -6.75
CA THR A 189 4.03 6.41 -7.63
C THR A 189 5.52 6.12 -7.69
N ALA A 190 5.84 4.84 -7.77
CA ALA A 190 7.19 4.32 -7.97
C ALA A 190 7.13 2.89 -8.48
N ARG A 191 8.19 2.41 -9.10
CA ARG A 191 8.34 0.99 -9.43
C ARG A 191 8.24 0.11 -8.17
N SER A 192 8.84 0.55 -7.07
CA SER A 192 8.79 -0.17 -5.79
C SER A 192 9.13 0.76 -4.63
N PHE A 193 8.60 0.46 -3.45
CA PHE A 193 8.86 1.19 -2.23
C PHE A 193 9.63 0.32 -1.21
N LEU A 194 10.39 0.97 -0.32
CA LEU A 194 10.99 0.34 0.84
C LEU A 194 9.94 0.12 1.94
N HIS A 195 10.23 -0.77 2.87
CA HIS A 195 9.39 -0.99 4.04
C HIS A 195 9.17 0.33 4.80
N ARG A 196 7.91 0.70 5.03
CA ARG A 196 7.42 1.94 5.67
C ARG A 196 7.83 3.25 4.98
N GLN A 197 8.40 3.24 3.78
CA GLN A 197 8.90 4.44 3.10
C GLN A 197 7.80 5.51 2.96
N VAL A 198 6.63 5.19 2.42
CA VAL A 198 5.54 6.14 2.22
C VAL A 198 5.09 6.75 3.56
N ARG A 199 4.94 5.96 4.61
CA ARG A 199 4.56 6.42 5.94
C ARG A 199 5.62 7.30 6.59
N SER A 200 6.90 6.98 6.40
CA SER A 200 8.03 7.80 6.88
C SER A 200 8.08 9.15 6.17
N ILE A 201 7.89 9.17 4.84
CA ILE A 201 7.78 10.39 4.05
C ILE A 201 6.58 11.22 4.53
N THR A 202 5.40 10.62 4.63
CA THR A 202 4.18 11.31 5.07
C THR A 202 4.34 11.95 6.44
N GLY A 203 4.89 11.24 7.41
CA GLY A 203 5.10 11.78 8.75
C GLY A 203 6.07 12.95 8.77
N SER A 204 7.14 12.89 7.94
CA SER A 204 8.09 13.99 7.78
C SER A 204 7.46 15.20 7.08
N LEU A 205 6.64 14.98 6.04
CA LEU A 205 5.88 16.05 5.37
C LEU A 205 4.91 16.76 6.34
N VAL A 206 4.28 16.01 7.24
CA VAL A 206 3.39 16.60 8.26
C VAL A 206 4.15 17.50 9.23
N GLU A 207 5.40 17.19 9.60
CA GLU A 207 6.23 18.11 10.42
C GLU A 207 6.49 19.44 9.70
N VAL A 208 6.70 19.41 8.38
CA VAL A 208 6.80 20.62 7.56
C VAL A 208 5.45 21.35 7.51
N GLY A 209 4.36 20.65 7.20
CA GLY A 209 3.03 21.25 7.14
C GLY A 209 2.56 21.90 8.44
N ARG A 210 3.08 21.45 9.59
CA ARG A 210 2.84 22.07 10.91
C ARG A 210 3.68 23.32 11.16
N GLY A 211 4.62 23.65 10.28
CA GLY A 211 5.60 24.70 10.50
C GLY A 211 6.67 24.39 11.57
N MET A 212 6.84 23.11 11.92
CA MET A 212 7.90 22.67 12.85
C MET A 212 9.26 22.55 12.16
N ARG A 213 9.24 22.45 10.84
CA ARG A 213 10.40 22.34 9.95
C ARG A 213 10.14 23.14 8.68
N GLU A 214 11.21 23.76 8.15
CA GLU A 214 11.17 24.40 6.84
C GLU A 214 11.14 23.32 5.72
N PRO A 215 10.58 23.61 4.52
CA PRO A 215 10.55 22.64 3.42
C PRO A 215 11.92 22.06 3.05
N ALA A 216 12.99 22.86 3.10
CA ALA A 216 14.38 22.44 2.81
C ALA A 216 14.88 21.32 3.74
N TRP A 217 14.33 21.21 4.96
CA TRP A 217 14.67 20.11 5.87
C TRP A 217 14.45 18.73 5.25
N MET A 218 13.48 18.57 4.35
CA MET A 218 13.26 17.29 3.66
C MET A 218 14.47 16.89 2.83
N LYS A 219 15.15 17.85 2.18
CA LYS A 219 16.40 17.59 1.46
C LYS A 219 17.54 17.22 2.43
N GLU A 220 17.66 17.92 3.54
CA GLU A 220 18.69 17.65 4.55
C GLU A 220 18.61 16.21 5.07
N ILE A 221 17.40 15.75 5.44
CA ILE A 221 17.21 14.40 5.97
C ILE A 221 17.35 13.32 4.89
N LEU A 222 17.02 13.61 3.61
CA LEU A 222 17.30 12.72 2.50
C LEU A 222 18.81 12.52 2.32
N GLU A 223 19.58 13.60 2.30
CA GLU A 223 21.04 13.60 2.14
C GLU A 223 21.77 12.99 3.34
N ALA A 224 21.19 13.05 4.54
CA ALA A 224 21.74 12.45 5.74
C ALA A 224 21.87 10.92 5.66
N ARG A 225 21.01 10.25 4.91
CA ARG A 225 20.95 8.77 4.76
C ARG A 225 20.94 8.04 6.11
N ASP A 226 20.39 8.69 7.11
CA ASP A 226 20.31 8.20 8.48
C ASP A 226 18.86 8.09 8.94
N ARG A 227 18.44 6.88 9.33
CA ARG A 227 17.08 6.63 9.83
C ARG A 227 16.70 7.50 11.03
N THR A 228 17.66 7.88 11.85
CA THR A 228 17.42 8.70 13.06
C THR A 228 17.07 10.16 12.72
N ALA A 229 17.44 10.65 11.54
CA ALA A 229 17.10 11.99 11.06
C ALA A 229 15.65 12.10 10.56
N CYS A 230 14.98 10.95 10.30
CA CYS A 230 13.61 10.92 9.79
C CYS A 230 12.59 11.46 10.80
N GLY A 231 11.55 12.10 10.31
CA GLY A 231 10.38 12.44 11.11
C GLY A 231 9.62 11.21 11.61
N PRO A 232 8.55 11.41 12.38
CA PRO A 232 7.69 10.33 12.88
C PRO A 232 7.13 9.48 11.73
N VAL A 233 6.94 8.18 11.95
CA VAL A 233 6.23 7.32 10.98
C VAL A 233 4.73 7.58 11.10
N ALA A 234 4.09 7.98 10.01
CA ALA A 234 2.65 8.19 9.97
C ALA A 234 1.89 6.88 10.31
N PRO A 235 0.71 6.93 10.96
CA PRO A 235 -0.14 5.77 11.23
C PRO A 235 -0.44 4.96 9.97
N ALA A 236 -0.78 3.67 10.13
CA ALA A 236 -1.19 2.83 9.03
C ALA A 236 -2.56 3.23 8.46
N ASP A 237 -3.43 3.72 9.33
CA ASP A 237 -4.84 4.02 9.10
C ASP A 237 -5.14 4.86 7.85
N GLY A 238 -4.24 5.76 7.47
CA GLY A 238 -4.44 6.62 6.30
C GLY A 238 -3.88 6.06 4.99
N LEU A 239 -3.11 4.96 5.02
CA LEU A 239 -2.38 4.47 3.85
C LEU A 239 -3.16 3.41 3.07
N TYR A 240 -3.23 3.60 1.76
CA TYR A 240 -3.86 2.69 0.79
C TYR A 240 -2.89 2.35 -0.34
N LEU A 241 -2.69 1.05 -0.61
CA LEU A 241 -2.20 0.63 -1.91
C LEU A 241 -3.36 0.79 -2.91
N GLU A 242 -3.26 1.80 -3.77
CA GLU A 242 -4.35 2.22 -4.63
C GLU A 242 -4.36 1.45 -5.95
N ARG A 243 -3.19 1.22 -6.53
CA ARG A 243 -3.06 0.56 -7.83
C ARG A 243 -1.71 -0.12 -7.99
N VAL A 244 -1.70 -1.23 -8.72
CA VAL A 244 -0.51 -1.89 -9.26
C VAL A 244 -0.58 -1.83 -10.77
N MET A 245 0.50 -1.39 -11.42
CA MET A 245 0.60 -1.17 -12.86
C MET A 245 1.37 -2.31 -13.53
N TYR A 246 0.94 -2.70 -14.74
CA TYR A 246 1.55 -3.76 -15.56
C TYR A 246 1.63 -3.31 -17.03
N GLY A 247 2.85 -3.24 -17.59
CA GLY A 247 3.05 -2.90 -18.99
C GLY A 247 2.43 -1.56 -19.39
N ASP A 248 1.89 -1.49 -20.61
CA ASP A 248 1.28 -0.30 -21.20
C ASP A 248 -0.25 -0.21 -20.95
N GLU A 249 -0.77 -0.89 -19.93
CA GLU A 249 -2.19 -0.88 -19.55
C GLU A 249 -2.55 0.35 -18.67
N ASP A 250 -2.11 1.57 -19.04
CA ASP A 250 -2.48 2.83 -18.39
C ASP A 250 -3.42 3.67 -19.23
#